data_0e6facc2fb588c2c5e5deb8fc78beafd
#
_entry.id   0e6facc2fb588c2c5e5deb8fc78beafd
#
_cell.length_a   1.000
_cell.length_b   1.000
_cell.length_c   1.000
_cell.angle_alpha   90.00
_cell.angle_beta   90.00
_cell.angle_gamma   90.00
#
_symmetry.space_group_name_H-M   'P 1'
#
loop_
_entity.id
_entity.type
_entity.pdbx_description
1 polymer ?
#
loop_
_entity_poly.entity_id
_entity_poly.type
_entity_poly.pdbx_seq_one_letter_code
_entity_poly.pdbx_strand_id
1 'polypeptide(L)'
;MTEELAKKYQKKSDKQHVLDNPDTYIGSIENVSSNVFIYNQNNQKIVEKNISYIPGLYKLFDEGIVNCRDHVIRMNQLISQTNITNKINITSKTTKTNQIFPVTKIDVSISDDIISLYNDGNGIDVSMHPEYNIWIPELIFGHLRTSTNYDKSEKKIVGGKNGFGFKLVLIWSTWGQIETVDSKTGQKYIQTFKNNLDIIEPPIITKSQSKPYTIVKFKPDFKRFGIDGLSDDFKSLILRRIYDIAAVTNKSVNVTFNSNKLKPEVKNFQNYIDLYIGSKTDTERVYEEANERWEYAVCLAPNDEFSQVSFVNGIFTSKGGKHVDYIMNQIIKKLTIYIKEKKHIDVKPA
;
A
#
# COMPACT_ATOMS: atom_id res chain seq x y z
N MET A 1 49.63 4.62 4.37
CA MET A 1 49.07 4.92 2.99
C MET A 1 48.00 3.91 2.58
N THR A 2 48.22 2.60 2.71
CA THR A 2 47.23 1.56 2.29
C THR A 2 45.98 1.49 3.18
N GLU A 3 46.11 1.60 4.51
CA GLU A 3 44.97 1.58 5.44
C GLU A 3 44.09 2.86 5.37
N GLU A 4 44.71 4.02 5.16
CA GLU A 4 43.97 5.27 4.97
C GLU A 4 43.18 5.29 3.66
N LEU A 5 43.77 4.73 2.60
CA LEU A 5 43.07 4.60 1.31
C LEU A 5 41.90 3.59 1.43
N ALA A 6 42.08 2.49 2.13
CA ALA A 6 41.01 1.52 2.37
C ALA A 6 39.87 2.09 3.23
N LYS A 7 40.16 2.95 4.20
CA LYS A 7 39.15 3.67 4.97
C LYS A 7 38.45 4.77 4.16
N LYS A 8 39.18 5.42 3.22
CA LYS A 8 38.64 6.48 2.39
C LYS A 8 37.76 5.96 1.24
N TYR A 9 38.05 4.78 0.69
CA TYR A 9 37.34 4.19 -0.44
C TYR A 9 36.76 2.82 -0.03
N GLN A 10 35.55 2.86 0.57
CA GLN A 10 34.86 1.65 1.03
C GLN A 10 33.79 1.23 0.01
N LYS A 11 33.73 -0.06 -0.33
CA LYS A 11 32.62 -0.67 -1.04
C LYS A 11 31.59 -1.19 -0.03
N LYS A 12 30.38 -0.64 -0.04
CA LYS A 12 29.26 -1.13 0.78
C LYS A 12 28.41 -2.12 -0.02
N SER A 13 27.84 -3.12 0.67
CA SER A 13 26.78 -3.94 0.09
C SER A 13 25.51 -3.08 -0.13
N ASP A 14 24.66 -3.49 -1.07
CA ASP A 14 23.39 -2.81 -1.31
C ASP A 14 22.55 -2.69 -0.02
N LYS A 15 22.53 -3.75 0.81
CA LYS A 15 21.84 -3.75 2.11
C LYS A 15 22.43 -2.70 3.06
N GLN A 16 23.76 -2.67 3.20
CA GLN A 16 24.41 -1.68 4.07
C GLN A 16 24.16 -0.27 3.58
N HIS A 17 24.16 -0.06 2.25
CA HIS A 17 23.82 1.25 1.67
C HIS A 17 22.40 1.67 2.00
N VAL A 18 21.42 0.74 1.99
CA VAL A 18 20.02 1.00 2.39
C VAL A 18 19.92 1.39 3.86
N LEU A 19 20.65 0.69 4.75
CA LEU A 19 20.62 0.96 6.19
C LEU A 19 21.32 2.28 6.57
N ASP A 20 22.37 2.64 5.83
CA ASP A 20 23.15 3.86 6.11
C ASP A 20 22.54 5.12 5.47
N ASN A 21 21.64 4.97 4.51
CA ASN A 21 21.02 6.09 3.78
C ASN A 21 19.48 5.98 3.79
N PRO A 22 18.82 5.97 4.97
CA PRO A 22 17.38 5.77 5.08
C PRO A 22 16.57 6.78 4.26
N ASP A 23 16.97 8.05 4.23
CA ASP A 23 16.25 9.13 3.51
C ASP A 23 16.08 8.84 2.03
N THR A 24 17.02 8.12 1.42
CA THR A 24 16.95 7.73 0.00
C THR A 24 15.89 6.66 -0.26
N TYR A 25 15.62 5.78 0.73
CA TYR A 25 14.84 4.56 0.52
C TYR A 25 13.50 4.55 1.24
N ILE A 26 13.49 4.91 2.52
CA ILE A 26 12.29 4.87 3.37
C ILE A 26 11.89 6.23 3.92
N GLY A 27 12.73 7.24 3.80
CA GLY A 27 12.56 8.56 4.41
C GLY A 27 13.18 8.65 5.79
N SER A 28 12.89 9.73 6.50
CA SER A 28 13.49 10.00 7.82
C SER A 28 13.19 8.91 8.83
N ILE A 29 14.21 8.51 9.57
CA ILE A 29 14.11 7.62 10.73
C ILE A 29 14.03 8.40 12.07
N GLU A 30 14.06 9.71 12.00
CA GLU A 30 13.85 10.57 13.15
C GLU A 30 12.37 10.73 13.47
N ASN A 31 12.06 10.93 14.73
CA ASN A 31 10.71 11.20 15.17
C ASN A 31 10.34 12.65 14.82
N VAL A 32 9.28 12.82 14.04
CA VAL A 32 8.78 14.12 13.60
C VAL A 32 7.41 14.39 14.19
N SER A 33 7.18 15.63 14.66
CA SER A 33 5.85 16.09 15.06
C SER A 33 5.18 16.77 13.88
N SER A 34 3.99 16.30 13.51
CA SER A 34 3.27 16.83 12.35
C SER A 34 1.76 16.66 12.52
N ASN A 35 1.02 17.61 11.94
CA ASN A 35 -0.43 17.47 11.80
C ASN A 35 -0.73 16.46 10.68
N VAL A 36 -1.36 15.38 11.05
CA VAL A 36 -1.75 14.32 10.12
C VAL A 36 -3.14 13.80 10.45
N PHE A 37 -3.80 13.27 9.45
CA PHE A 37 -5.07 12.58 9.66
C PHE A 37 -4.83 11.20 10.29
N ILE A 38 -5.53 10.92 11.40
CA ILE A 38 -5.54 9.64 12.09
C ILE A 38 -6.98 9.17 12.28
N TYR A 39 -7.18 7.86 12.42
CA TYR A 39 -8.49 7.32 12.78
C TYR A 39 -8.66 7.37 14.30
N ASN A 40 -9.67 8.10 14.76
CA ASN A 40 -10.04 8.18 16.17
C ASN A 40 -11.13 7.13 16.47
N GLN A 41 -10.77 6.12 17.24
CA GLN A 41 -11.68 5.01 17.58
C GLN A 41 -12.86 5.44 18.45
N ASN A 42 -12.73 6.48 19.28
CA ASN A 42 -13.77 6.91 20.20
C ASN A 42 -14.98 7.51 19.48
N ASN A 43 -14.74 8.34 18.46
CA ASN A 43 -15.79 8.97 17.67
C ASN A 43 -15.99 8.34 16.28
N GLN A 44 -15.20 7.32 15.95
CA GLN A 44 -15.22 6.61 14.66
C GLN A 44 -15.07 7.53 13.44
N LYS A 45 -14.23 8.55 13.55
CA LYS A 45 -13.94 9.53 12.51
C LYS A 45 -12.44 9.62 12.24
N ILE A 46 -12.11 10.10 11.05
CA ILE A 46 -10.76 10.50 10.71
C ILE A 46 -10.65 11.99 11.06
N VAL A 47 -9.70 12.30 11.91
CA VAL A 47 -9.47 13.66 12.44
C VAL A 47 -8.03 14.05 12.23
N GLU A 48 -7.79 15.33 12.01
CA GLU A 48 -6.45 15.90 12.03
C GLU A 48 -5.97 16.01 13.48
N LYS A 49 -4.77 15.51 13.73
CA LYS A 49 -4.13 15.55 15.06
C LYS A 49 -2.64 15.77 14.89
N ASN A 50 -2.07 16.58 15.76
CA ASN A 50 -0.62 16.67 15.90
C ASN A 50 -0.12 15.40 16.61
N ILE A 51 0.68 14.61 15.93
CA ILE A 51 1.28 13.39 16.49
C ILE A 51 2.78 13.37 16.21
N SER A 52 3.48 12.64 17.07
CA SER A 52 4.87 12.29 16.85
C SER A 52 4.95 10.90 16.22
N TYR A 53 5.58 10.79 15.06
CA TYR A 53 5.77 9.50 14.38
C TYR A 53 7.06 9.51 13.54
N ILE A 54 7.48 8.32 13.09
CA ILE A 54 8.67 8.14 12.28
C ILE A 54 8.25 7.85 10.83
N PRO A 55 8.51 8.78 9.89
CA PRO A 55 8.10 8.63 8.49
C PRO A 55 8.61 7.35 7.83
N GLY A 56 9.87 6.98 8.07
CA GLY A 56 10.46 5.76 7.54
C GLY A 56 9.75 4.49 8.02
N LEU A 57 9.39 4.41 9.29
CA LEU A 57 8.62 3.29 9.83
C LEU A 57 7.21 3.21 9.20
N TYR A 58 6.55 4.37 9.04
CA TYR A 58 5.25 4.42 8.35
C TYR A 58 5.36 3.96 6.89
N LYS A 59 6.44 4.35 6.21
CA LYS A 59 6.71 3.94 4.83
C LYS A 59 6.86 2.43 4.70
N LEU A 60 7.49 1.75 5.65
CA LEU A 60 7.59 0.28 5.63
C LEU A 60 6.21 -0.39 5.65
N PHE A 61 5.31 0.11 6.50
CA PHE A 61 3.93 -0.38 6.53
C PHE A 61 3.21 -0.09 5.20
N ASP A 62 3.34 1.13 4.69
CA ASP A 62 2.68 1.56 3.45
C ASP A 62 3.12 0.73 2.24
N GLU A 63 4.41 0.42 2.11
CA GLU A 63 4.92 -0.48 1.07
C GLU A 63 4.25 -1.85 1.11
N GLY A 64 4.03 -2.38 2.29
CA GLY A 64 3.40 -3.67 2.46
C GLY A 64 1.92 -3.67 2.05
N ILE A 65 1.15 -2.74 2.58
CA ILE A 65 -0.31 -2.71 2.35
C ILE A 65 -0.66 -2.33 0.91
N VAL A 66 0.14 -1.48 0.27
CA VAL A 66 -0.01 -1.15 -1.15
C VAL A 66 0.20 -2.37 -2.03
N ASN A 67 1.13 -3.26 -1.71
CA ASN A 67 1.32 -4.51 -2.44
C ASN A 67 0.10 -5.44 -2.36
N CYS A 68 -0.61 -5.49 -1.23
CA CYS A 68 -1.87 -6.23 -1.13
C CYS A 68 -2.93 -5.67 -2.11
N ARG A 69 -3.08 -4.35 -2.18
CA ARG A 69 -3.98 -3.69 -3.14
C ARG A 69 -3.54 -3.91 -4.60
N ASP A 70 -2.26 -3.79 -4.88
CA ASP A 70 -1.72 -4.02 -6.22
C ASP A 70 -1.97 -5.46 -6.70
N HIS A 71 -1.99 -6.42 -5.76
CA HIS A 71 -2.38 -7.80 -6.08
C HIS A 71 -3.84 -7.89 -6.49
N VAL A 72 -4.77 -7.15 -5.87
CA VAL A 72 -6.17 -7.05 -6.32
C VAL A 72 -6.23 -6.62 -7.79
N ILE A 73 -5.50 -5.55 -8.14
CA ILE A 73 -5.50 -5.02 -9.50
C ILE A 73 -4.96 -6.06 -10.49
N ARG A 74 -3.83 -6.71 -10.15
CA ARG A 74 -3.25 -7.76 -11.01
C ARG A 74 -4.21 -8.92 -11.25
N MET A 75 -4.87 -9.42 -10.19
CA MET A 75 -5.83 -10.53 -10.34
C MET A 75 -7.03 -10.12 -11.20
N ASN A 76 -7.56 -8.92 -11.02
CA ASN A 76 -8.67 -8.41 -11.84
C ASN A 76 -8.27 -8.27 -13.32
N GLN A 77 -7.06 -7.81 -13.62
CA GLN A 77 -6.54 -7.73 -14.98
C GLN A 77 -6.40 -9.11 -15.62
N LEU A 78 -5.84 -10.09 -14.91
CA LEU A 78 -5.70 -11.47 -15.38
C LEU A 78 -7.07 -12.11 -15.65
N ILE A 79 -8.05 -11.92 -14.78
CA ILE A 79 -9.42 -12.42 -14.96
C ILE A 79 -10.05 -11.80 -16.21
N SER A 80 -9.90 -10.50 -16.40
CA SER A 80 -10.43 -9.79 -17.56
C SER A 80 -9.80 -10.28 -18.87
N GLN A 81 -8.48 -10.44 -18.91
CA GLN A 81 -7.75 -10.97 -20.07
C GLN A 81 -8.17 -12.40 -20.40
N THR A 82 -8.30 -13.27 -19.40
CA THR A 82 -8.74 -14.66 -19.59
C THR A 82 -10.17 -14.72 -20.11
N ASN A 83 -11.08 -13.89 -19.62
CA ASN A 83 -12.46 -13.83 -20.10
C ASN A 83 -12.55 -13.37 -21.56
N ILE A 84 -11.70 -12.43 -21.97
CA ILE A 84 -11.61 -12.01 -23.39
C ILE A 84 -11.10 -13.15 -24.26
N THR A 85 -10.02 -13.82 -23.86
CA THR A 85 -9.43 -14.94 -24.61
C THR A 85 -10.39 -16.11 -24.72
N ASN A 86 -11.12 -16.46 -23.66
CA ASN A 86 -12.12 -17.53 -23.67
C ASN A 86 -13.35 -17.18 -24.54
N LYS A 87 -13.72 -15.93 -24.68
CA LYS A 87 -14.78 -15.50 -25.61
C LYS A 87 -14.35 -15.62 -27.07
N ILE A 88 -13.05 -15.50 -27.35
CA ILE A 88 -12.49 -15.63 -28.71
C ILE A 88 -12.27 -17.11 -29.07
N ASN A 89 -11.87 -17.96 -28.09
CA ASN A 89 -11.56 -19.38 -28.26
C ASN A 89 -12.68 -20.28 -27.67
N ILE A 90 -13.77 -20.49 -28.37
CA ILE A 90 -14.94 -21.28 -27.92
C ILE A 90 -14.64 -22.77 -27.71
N THR A 91 -13.43 -23.26 -27.94
CA THR A 91 -13.12 -24.70 -28.03
C THR A 91 -12.08 -25.27 -27.07
N SER A 92 -11.51 -24.54 -26.15
CA SER A 92 -10.53 -25.09 -25.21
C SER A 92 -11.13 -25.38 -23.83
N LYS A 93 -11.19 -26.67 -23.46
CA LYS A 93 -11.44 -27.15 -22.10
C LYS A 93 -10.38 -26.51 -21.17
N THR A 94 -10.79 -25.63 -20.29
CA THR A 94 -9.94 -25.08 -19.20
C THR A 94 -9.47 -26.22 -18.31
N THR A 95 -8.20 -26.56 -18.39
CA THR A 95 -7.57 -27.47 -17.43
C THR A 95 -7.51 -26.79 -16.05
N LYS A 96 -7.67 -27.57 -14.98
CA LYS A 96 -7.64 -27.08 -13.58
C LYS A 96 -6.38 -26.26 -13.21
N THR A 97 -5.34 -26.34 -14.02
CA THR A 97 -4.04 -25.65 -13.83
C THR A 97 -4.04 -24.14 -14.11
N ASN A 98 -5.11 -23.61 -14.73
CA ASN A 98 -5.18 -22.19 -15.13
C ASN A 98 -6.28 -21.40 -14.38
N GLN A 99 -6.75 -21.90 -13.24
CA GLN A 99 -7.74 -21.18 -12.44
C GLN A 99 -7.11 -19.96 -11.80
N ILE A 100 -7.68 -18.77 -12.07
CA ILE A 100 -7.30 -17.51 -11.43
C ILE A 100 -8.28 -17.24 -10.28
N PHE A 101 -7.74 -17.00 -9.11
CA PHE A 101 -8.52 -16.68 -7.91
C PHE A 101 -8.54 -15.17 -7.72
N PRO A 102 -9.72 -14.52 -7.67
CA PRO A 102 -9.81 -13.12 -7.33
C PRO A 102 -9.37 -12.88 -5.88
N VAL A 103 -8.85 -11.70 -5.60
CA VAL A 103 -8.67 -11.28 -4.21
C VAL A 103 -10.02 -10.85 -3.66
N THR A 104 -10.42 -11.43 -2.54
CA THR A 104 -11.68 -11.15 -1.85
C THR A 104 -11.47 -10.61 -0.44
N LYS A 105 -10.26 -10.76 0.11
CA LYS A 105 -9.92 -10.32 1.45
C LYS A 105 -8.50 -9.75 1.53
N ILE A 106 -8.38 -8.62 2.21
CA ILE A 106 -7.12 -8.08 2.74
C ILE A 106 -7.30 -7.97 4.25
N ASP A 107 -6.36 -8.52 5.03
CA ASP A 107 -6.35 -8.40 6.49
C ASP A 107 -5.03 -7.84 6.97
N VAL A 108 -5.10 -6.84 7.83
CA VAL A 108 -3.94 -6.30 8.54
C VAL A 108 -4.09 -6.64 10.00
N SER A 109 -3.06 -7.19 10.61
CA SER A 109 -3.07 -7.40 12.05
C SER A 109 -1.77 -6.92 12.70
N ILE A 110 -1.89 -6.46 13.94
CA ILE A 110 -0.77 -6.04 14.77
C ILE A 110 -0.89 -6.75 16.11
N SER A 111 0.10 -7.58 16.45
CA SER A 111 0.20 -8.28 17.72
C SER A 111 1.66 -8.35 18.14
N ASP A 112 1.97 -8.03 19.40
CA ASP A 112 3.33 -8.06 19.95
C ASP A 112 4.36 -7.33 19.06
N ASP A 113 3.94 -6.17 18.51
CA ASP A 113 4.72 -5.35 17.59
C ASP A 113 5.08 -6.01 16.25
N ILE A 114 4.49 -7.16 15.96
CA ILE A 114 4.55 -7.80 14.65
C ILE A 114 3.39 -7.27 13.80
N ILE A 115 3.72 -6.76 12.64
CA ILE A 115 2.75 -6.36 11.62
C ILE A 115 2.58 -7.53 10.66
N SER A 116 1.33 -7.95 10.43
CA SER A 116 0.97 -9.02 9.50
C SER A 116 0.06 -8.48 8.42
N LEU A 117 0.36 -8.79 7.18
CA LEU A 117 -0.37 -8.40 5.99
C LEU A 117 -0.78 -9.66 5.25
N TYR A 118 -2.07 -9.87 5.11
CA TYR A 118 -2.68 -11.01 4.42
C TYR A 118 -3.47 -10.54 3.21
N ASN A 119 -3.37 -11.26 2.12
CA ASN A 119 -4.35 -11.23 1.05
C ASN A 119 -4.56 -12.64 0.47
N ASP A 120 -5.78 -12.96 0.08
CA ASP A 120 -6.10 -14.10 -0.76
C ASP A 120 -5.86 -13.76 -2.26
N GLY A 121 -6.40 -14.55 -3.16
CA GLY A 121 -6.12 -14.52 -4.58
C GLY A 121 -5.09 -15.59 -4.94
N ASN A 122 -4.48 -15.54 -6.13
CA ASN A 122 -3.35 -16.41 -6.42
C ASN A 122 -2.22 -16.12 -5.43
N GLY A 123 -1.63 -17.16 -4.88
CA GLY A 123 -0.39 -17.03 -4.13
C GLY A 123 0.78 -16.73 -5.06
N ILE A 124 1.98 -16.76 -4.50
CA ILE A 124 3.22 -16.64 -5.25
C ILE A 124 3.60 -18.03 -5.78
N ASP A 125 4.11 -18.09 -7.01
CA ASP A 125 4.58 -19.34 -7.62
C ASP A 125 5.69 -19.96 -6.76
N VAL A 126 5.47 -21.20 -6.28
CA VAL A 126 6.45 -21.97 -5.50
C VAL A 126 7.25 -22.84 -6.44
N SER A 127 8.25 -22.25 -7.08
CA SER A 127 9.16 -22.91 -8.01
C SER A 127 10.55 -22.30 -7.93
N MET A 128 11.55 -23.06 -8.39
CA MET A 128 12.92 -22.55 -8.53
C MET A 128 13.03 -21.67 -9.76
N HIS A 129 13.69 -20.52 -9.62
CA HIS A 129 14.04 -19.70 -10.78
C HIS A 129 15.10 -20.41 -11.61
N PRO A 130 14.88 -20.58 -12.93
CA PRO A 130 15.75 -21.44 -13.75
C PRO A 130 17.19 -20.92 -13.89
N GLU A 131 17.38 -19.61 -13.82
CA GLU A 131 18.68 -18.96 -13.98
C GLU A 131 19.43 -18.83 -12.65
N TYR A 132 18.71 -18.42 -11.58
CA TYR A 132 19.37 -18.08 -10.30
C TYR A 132 19.40 -19.25 -9.33
N ASN A 133 18.65 -20.33 -9.60
CA ASN A 133 18.51 -21.50 -8.72
C ASN A 133 18.09 -21.11 -7.28
N ILE A 134 17.19 -20.15 -7.17
CA ILE A 134 16.61 -19.61 -5.94
C ILE A 134 15.10 -19.77 -6.03
N TRP A 135 14.41 -20.04 -4.94
CA TRP A 135 12.96 -20.07 -4.91
C TRP A 135 12.37 -18.70 -5.26
N ILE A 136 11.33 -18.67 -6.10
CA ILE A 136 10.71 -17.39 -6.51
C ILE A 136 10.27 -16.54 -5.32
N PRO A 137 9.64 -17.06 -4.24
CA PRO A 137 9.34 -16.25 -3.08
C PRO A 137 10.60 -15.67 -2.41
N GLU A 138 11.67 -16.46 -2.27
CA GLU A 138 12.94 -15.97 -1.74
C GLU A 138 13.53 -14.87 -2.62
N LEU A 139 13.52 -15.05 -3.92
CA LEU A 139 14.00 -14.06 -4.87
C LEU A 139 13.24 -12.72 -4.74
N ILE A 140 11.92 -12.79 -4.57
CA ILE A 140 11.06 -11.60 -4.44
C ILE A 140 11.32 -10.86 -3.14
N PHE A 141 11.53 -11.55 -2.03
CA PHE A 141 11.59 -10.94 -0.70
C PHE A 141 13.00 -10.80 -0.14
N GLY A 142 13.90 -11.71 -0.46
CA GLY A 142 15.24 -11.78 0.10
C GLY A 142 16.34 -11.10 -0.74
N HIS A 143 16.11 -10.85 -2.02
CA HIS A 143 17.14 -10.35 -2.92
C HIS A 143 16.77 -9.00 -3.53
N LEU A 144 17.68 -8.00 -3.38
CA LEU A 144 17.50 -6.67 -3.96
C LEU A 144 17.56 -6.71 -5.49
N ARG A 145 16.97 -5.70 -6.13
CA ARG A 145 16.96 -5.52 -7.59
C ARG A 145 16.29 -6.65 -8.38
N THR A 146 15.30 -7.30 -7.78
CA THR A 146 14.43 -8.27 -8.46
C THR A 146 13.00 -7.72 -8.52
N SER A 147 12.37 -7.72 -9.69
CA SER A 147 11.01 -7.22 -9.86
C SER A 147 10.33 -7.88 -11.05
N THR A 148 9.05 -8.15 -10.91
CA THR A 148 8.16 -8.50 -12.02
C THR A 148 7.75 -7.28 -12.85
N ASN A 149 8.11 -6.06 -12.43
CA ASN A 149 7.66 -4.79 -13.00
C ASN A 149 8.71 -4.07 -13.86
N TYR A 150 9.76 -4.77 -14.32
CA TYR A 150 10.79 -4.16 -15.18
C TYR A 150 10.35 -3.96 -16.63
N ASP A 151 9.30 -4.64 -17.09
CA ASP A 151 8.74 -4.40 -18.41
C ASP A 151 8.08 -3.02 -18.47
N LYS A 152 8.61 -2.17 -19.37
CA LYS A 152 8.14 -0.80 -19.59
C LYS A 152 7.03 -0.69 -20.63
N SER A 153 6.71 -1.77 -21.33
CA SER A 153 5.71 -1.79 -22.41
C SER A 153 4.27 -1.78 -21.88
N GLU A 154 4.04 -2.19 -20.63
CA GLU A 154 2.71 -2.23 -20.02
C GLU A 154 2.33 -0.91 -19.34
N LYS A 155 1.10 -0.44 -19.56
CA LYS A 155 0.50 0.67 -18.81
C LYS A 155 0.31 0.26 -17.34
N LYS A 156 1.17 0.75 -16.46
CA LYS A 156 1.15 0.43 -15.02
C LYS A 156 0.05 1.18 -14.30
N ILE A 157 -0.90 0.43 -13.73
CA ILE A 157 -1.99 0.93 -12.86
C ILE A 157 -1.69 0.63 -11.38
N VAL A 158 -0.53 0.03 -11.10
CA VAL A 158 -0.07 -0.38 -9.77
C VAL A 158 0.88 0.65 -9.16
N GLY A 159 0.93 0.70 -7.82
CA GLY A 159 1.79 1.61 -7.07
C GLY A 159 3.26 1.25 -7.11
N GLY A 160 3.59 -0.05 -7.07
CA GLY A 160 4.98 -0.55 -7.04
C GLY A 160 5.68 -0.41 -8.40
N LYS A 161 6.80 0.34 -8.43
CA LYS A 161 7.54 0.62 -9.68
C LYS A 161 8.96 0.05 -9.71
N ASN A 162 9.66 0.01 -8.59
CA ASN A 162 11.12 -0.10 -8.56
C ASN A 162 11.66 -1.44 -8.05
N GLY A 163 10.81 -2.38 -7.64
CA GLY A 163 11.23 -3.70 -7.14
C GLY A 163 11.98 -3.69 -5.80
N PHE A 164 11.94 -2.56 -5.07
CA PHE A 164 12.55 -2.44 -3.75
C PHE A 164 11.55 -2.61 -2.60
N GLY A 165 10.28 -2.26 -2.78
CA GLY A 165 9.29 -2.04 -1.74
C GLY A 165 9.36 -2.97 -0.54
N PHE A 166 8.96 -4.25 -0.71
CA PHE A 166 8.91 -5.17 0.43
C PHE A 166 10.29 -5.64 0.94
N LYS A 167 11.33 -5.56 0.11
CA LYS A 167 12.70 -5.88 0.52
C LYS A 167 13.22 -4.87 1.54
N LEU A 168 12.86 -3.59 1.38
CA LEU A 168 13.14 -2.56 2.37
C LEU A 168 12.51 -2.90 3.71
N VAL A 169 11.27 -3.43 3.71
CA VAL A 169 10.60 -3.85 4.95
C VAL A 169 11.42 -4.88 5.70
N LEU A 170 11.94 -5.92 5.03
CA LEU A 170 12.73 -6.96 5.67
C LEU A 170 14.14 -6.48 6.07
N ILE A 171 14.76 -5.58 5.29
CA ILE A 171 16.05 -4.96 5.65
C ILE A 171 15.92 -4.12 6.94
N TRP A 172 14.78 -3.49 7.16
CA TRP A 172 14.51 -2.68 8.35
C TRP A 172 13.75 -3.46 9.44
N SER A 173 13.85 -4.80 9.43
CA SER A 173 13.17 -5.68 10.39
C SER A 173 14.15 -6.64 11.07
N THR A 174 13.99 -6.84 12.37
CA THR A 174 14.74 -7.85 13.12
C THR A 174 14.28 -9.26 12.80
N TRP A 175 13.01 -9.40 12.40
CA TRP A 175 12.39 -10.66 12.02
C TRP A 175 11.33 -10.42 10.95
N GLY A 176 11.24 -11.35 10.00
CA GLY A 176 10.18 -11.39 9.01
C GLY A 176 9.89 -12.82 8.56
N GLN A 177 8.67 -13.06 8.08
CA GLN A 177 8.25 -14.36 7.57
C GLN A 177 7.28 -14.18 6.41
N ILE A 178 7.52 -14.95 5.37
CA ILE A 178 6.63 -15.07 4.22
C ILE A 178 5.96 -16.43 4.27
N GLU A 179 4.65 -16.45 4.10
CA GLU A 179 3.86 -17.64 3.92
C GLU A 179 2.98 -17.48 2.68
N THR A 180 3.01 -18.42 1.75
CA THR A 180 2.16 -18.38 0.56
C THR A 180 1.71 -19.79 0.17
N VAL A 181 0.52 -19.88 -0.44
CA VAL A 181 0.01 -21.09 -1.08
C VAL A 181 -0.13 -20.81 -2.56
N ASP A 182 0.62 -21.56 -3.37
CA ASP A 182 0.62 -21.45 -4.83
C ASP A 182 -0.67 -22.03 -5.42
N SER A 183 -1.37 -21.24 -6.21
CA SER A 183 -2.63 -21.64 -6.86
C SER A 183 -2.48 -22.74 -7.92
N LYS A 184 -1.29 -22.89 -8.49
CA LYS A 184 -1.02 -23.84 -9.58
C LYS A 184 -0.63 -25.22 -9.04
N THR A 185 0.23 -25.23 -8.03
CA THR A 185 0.82 -26.47 -7.49
C THR A 185 0.16 -26.94 -6.18
N GLY A 186 -0.56 -26.06 -5.49
CA GLY A 186 -1.08 -26.31 -4.15
C GLY A 186 0.02 -26.45 -3.09
N GLN A 187 1.24 -26.00 -3.40
CA GLN A 187 2.32 -26.00 -2.44
C GLN A 187 2.22 -24.80 -1.51
N LYS A 188 2.40 -25.04 -0.22
CA LYS A 188 2.56 -24.05 0.82
C LYS A 188 4.05 -23.83 1.07
N TYR A 189 4.46 -22.59 1.02
CA TYR A 189 5.82 -22.14 1.25
C TYR A 189 5.87 -21.26 2.49
N ILE A 190 6.81 -21.51 3.40
CA ILE A 190 7.09 -20.67 4.56
C ILE A 190 8.58 -20.43 4.61
N GLN A 191 9.00 -19.17 4.70
CA GLN A 191 10.41 -18.81 4.88
C GLN A 191 10.55 -17.66 5.88
N THR A 192 11.57 -17.78 6.75
CA THR A 192 11.87 -16.80 7.79
C THR A 192 13.17 -16.06 7.46
N PHE A 193 13.14 -14.77 7.73
CA PHE A 193 14.25 -13.84 7.54
C PHE A 193 14.56 -13.18 8.87
N LYS A 194 15.83 -13.02 9.21
CA LYS A 194 16.25 -12.47 10.51
C LYS A 194 17.38 -11.46 10.34
N ASN A 195 17.55 -10.62 11.37
CA ASN A 195 18.66 -9.68 11.50
C ASN A 195 18.88 -8.82 10.26
N ASN A 196 17.84 -8.11 9.84
CA ASN A 196 17.94 -7.19 8.71
C ASN A 196 18.39 -7.89 7.40
N LEU A 197 17.84 -9.08 7.12
CA LEU A 197 18.23 -9.96 6.01
C LEU A 197 19.68 -10.50 6.07
N ASP A 198 20.31 -10.54 7.22
CA ASP A 198 21.59 -11.27 7.38
C ASP A 198 21.40 -12.78 7.36
N ILE A 199 20.24 -13.24 7.83
CA ILE A 199 19.90 -14.64 7.89
C ILE A 199 18.64 -14.87 7.05
N ILE A 200 18.79 -15.69 6.01
CA ILE A 200 17.71 -16.23 5.20
C ILE A 200 17.63 -17.72 5.52
N GLU A 201 16.62 -18.12 6.28
CA GLU A 201 16.47 -19.53 6.66
C GLU A 201 16.01 -20.37 5.47
N PRO A 202 16.36 -21.66 5.39
CA PRO A 202 15.80 -22.54 4.37
C PRO A 202 14.27 -22.55 4.43
N PRO A 203 13.60 -22.55 3.29
CA PRO A 203 12.14 -22.59 3.26
C PRO A 203 11.59 -23.95 3.66
N ILE A 204 10.42 -23.93 4.29
CA ILE A 204 9.61 -25.13 4.56
C ILE A 204 8.53 -25.20 3.48
N ILE A 205 8.53 -26.27 2.70
CA ILE A 205 7.58 -26.50 1.61
C ILE A 205 6.76 -27.74 1.89
N THR A 206 5.43 -27.60 1.90
CA THR A 206 4.49 -28.68 2.17
C THR A 206 3.31 -28.62 1.19
N LYS A 207 2.55 -29.69 1.05
CA LYS A 207 1.27 -29.67 0.31
C LYS A 207 0.20 -28.98 1.15
N SER A 208 -0.67 -28.22 0.51
CA SER A 208 -1.81 -27.54 1.15
C SER A 208 -3.09 -27.78 0.36
N GLN A 209 -4.20 -27.90 1.08
CA GLN A 209 -5.55 -27.90 0.52
C GLN A 209 -6.26 -26.55 0.72
N SER A 210 -5.59 -25.58 1.32
CA SER A 210 -6.13 -24.25 1.51
C SER A 210 -6.30 -23.52 0.19
N LYS A 211 -7.26 -22.60 0.14
CA LYS A 211 -7.32 -21.63 -0.95
C LYS A 211 -6.01 -20.85 -1.02
N PRO A 212 -5.57 -20.41 -2.21
CA PRO A 212 -4.33 -19.67 -2.36
C PRO A 212 -4.37 -18.34 -1.59
N TYR A 213 -3.24 -17.95 -1.02
CA TYR A 213 -3.06 -16.69 -0.29
C TYR A 213 -1.58 -16.33 -0.15
N THR A 214 -1.33 -15.13 0.31
CA THR A 214 0.00 -14.69 0.78
C THR A 214 -0.15 -13.97 2.12
N ILE A 215 0.72 -14.30 3.06
CA ILE A 215 0.88 -13.59 4.34
C ILE A 215 2.33 -13.12 4.42
N VAL A 216 2.51 -11.87 4.78
CA VAL A 216 3.81 -11.33 5.13
C VAL A 216 3.75 -10.78 6.53
N LYS A 217 4.66 -11.22 7.38
CA LYS A 217 4.80 -10.78 8.76
C LYS A 217 6.17 -10.16 8.95
N PHE A 218 6.25 -9.07 9.70
CA PHE A 218 7.53 -8.48 10.04
C PHE A 218 7.49 -7.76 11.38
N LYS A 219 8.62 -7.79 12.07
CA LYS A 219 8.88 -7.00 13.28
C LYS A 219 9.93 -5.95 12.94
N PRO A 220 9.57 -4.67 12.88
CA PRO A 220 10.51 -3.59 12.60
C PRO A 220 11.70 -3.63 13.58
N ASP A 221 12.84 -3.16 13.12
CA ASP A 221 14.01 -2.97 13.98
C ASP A 221 13.84 -1.67 14.78
N PHE A 222 13.01 -1.73 15.83
CA PHE A 222 12.67 -0.57 16.65
C PHE A 222 13.91 0.12 17.23
N LYS A 223 14.96 -0.62 17.52
CA LYS A 223 16.21 -0.06 18.03
C LYS A 223 16.86 0.91 17.03
N ARG A 224 16.79 0.59 15.73
CA ARG A 224 17.30 1.49 14.69
C ARG A 224 16.44 2.76 14.52
N PHE A 225 15.17 2.68 14.89
CA PHE A 225 14.27 3.83 14.93
C PHE A 225 14.31 4.59 16.25
N GLY A 226 15.12 4.17 17.23
CA GLY A 226 15.22 4.82 18.54
C GLY A 226 13.95 4.73 19.39
N ILE A 227 13.13 3.69 19.20
CA ILE A 227 11.87 3.45 19.93
C ILE A 227 11.82 2.01 20.45
N ASP A 228 10.91 1.75 21.41
CA ASP A 228 10.73 0.41 21.99
C ASP A 228 9.60 -0.39 21.32
N GLY A 229 8.70 0.26 20.59
CA GLY A 229 7.55 -0.37 19.95
C GLY A 229 6.61 0.64 19.28
N LEU A 230 5.45 0.18 18.83
CA LEU A 230 4.45 1.00 18.15
C LEU A 230 3.59 1.78 19.13
N SER A 231 3.63 3.12 19.07
CA SER A 231 2.76 3.98 19.86
C SER A 231 1.29 3.88 19.42
N ASP A 232 0.36 4.28 20.28
CA ASP A 232 -1.08 4.28 19.96
C ASP A 232 -1.43 5.29 18.86
N ASP A 233 -0.74 6.43 18.81
CA ASP A 233 -0.89 7.41 17.72
C ASP A 233 -0.41 6.80 16.39
N PHE A 234 0.70 6.06 16.40
CA PHE A 234 1.17 5.37 15.22
C PHE A 234 0.20 4.26 14.77
N LYS A 235 -0.37 3.48 15.69
CA LYS A 235 -1.42 2.49 15.39
C LYS A 235 -2.67 3.15 14.81
N SER A 236 -3.05 4.34 15.31
CA SER A 236 -4.17 5.13 14.77
C SER A 236 -3.90 5.65 13.35
N LEU A 237 -2.65 6.01 13.06
CA LEU A 237 -2.19 6.39 11.73
C LEU A 237 -2.23 5.17 10.77
N ILE A 238 -1.77 4.00 11.21
CA ILE A 238 -1.89 2.74 10.46
C ILE A 238 -3.37 2.43 10.18
N LEU A 239 -4.23 2.51 11.19
CA LEU A 239 -5.65 2.20 11.04
C LEU A 239 -6.33 3.15 10.04
N ARG A 240 -6.00 4.44 10.08
CA ARG A 240 -6.44 5.37 9.03
C ARG A 240 -6.01 4.90 7.65
N ARG A 241 -4.78 4.44 7.46
CA ARG A 241 -4.30 3.93 6.17
C ARG A 241 -5.03 2.67 5.70
N ILE A 242 -5.47 1.82 6.63
CA ILE A 242 -6.30 0.65 6.31
C ILE A 242 -7.67 1.10 5.77
N TYR A 243 -8.26 2.16 6.33
CA TYR A 243 -9.47 2.79 5.78
C TYR A 243 -9.25 3.38 4.39
N ASP A 244 -8.06 3.98 4.14
CA ASP A 244 -7.70 4.47 2.80
C ASP A 244 -7.72 3.31 1.78
N ILE A 245 -7.11 2.18 2.13
CA ILE A 245 -7.09 1.00 1.26
C ILE A 245 -8.49 0.46 1.00
N ALA A 246 -9.35 0.42 2.02
CA ALA A 246 -10.75 0.04 1.83
C ALA A 246 -11.48 0.96 0.85
N ALA A 247 -11.23 2.27 0.93
CA ALA A 247 -11.84 3.28 0.07
C ALA A 247 -11.40 3.19 -1.39
N VAL A 248 -10.11 2.87 -1.63
CA VAL A 248 -9.52 2.85 -3.00
C VAL A 248 -9.42 1.44 -3.59
N THR A 249 -10.08 0.47 -2.96
CA THR A 249 -10.12 -0.93 -3.42
C THR A 249 -11.56 -1.29 -3.81
N ASN A 250 -11.72 -2.21 -4.76
CA ASN A 250 -13.05 -2.63 -5.20
C ASN A 250 -13.90 -3.12 -4.01
N LYS A 251 -15.17 -2.74 -3.98
CA LYS A 251 -16.15 -3.10 -2.94
C LYS A 251 -16.35 -4.61 -2.72
N SER A 252 -15.92 -5.44 -3.68
CA SER A 252 -15.92 -6.91 -3.52
C SER A 252 -14.82 -7.43 -2.61
N VAL A 253 -13.84 -6.60 -2.23
CA VAL A 253 -12.73 -6.96 -1.35
C VAL A 253 -13.02 -6.51 0.07
N ASN A 254 -13.06 -7.47 0.99
CA ASN A 254 -13.21 -7.17 2.41
C ASN A 254 -11.86 -6.77 3.00
N VAL A 255 -11.73 -5.52 3.42
CA VAL A 255 -10.56 -5.04 4.17
C VAL A 255 -10.89 -5.12 5.66
N THR A 256 -10.01 -5.81 6.42
CA THR A 256 -10.22 -6.08 7.85
C THR A 256 -8.99 -5.66 8.66
N PHE A 257 -9.20 -5.40 9.95
CA PHE A 257 -8.13 -5.14 10.91
C PHE A 257 -8.25 -6.09 12.11
N ASN A 258 -7.17 -6.81 12.43
CA ASN A 258 -7.15 -7.87 13.43
C ASN A 258 -8.30 -8.87 13.23
N SER A 259 -8.51 -9.27 11.96
CA SER A 259 -9.60 -10.17 11.53
C SER A 259 -11.01 -9.64 11.74
N ASN A 260 -11.18 -8.41 12.22
CA ASN A 260 -12.46 -7.76 12.41
C ASN A 260 -12.79 -6.83 11.25
N LYS A 261 -14.08 -6.75 10.91
CA LYS A 261 -14.55 -5.74 9.96
C LYS A 261 -14.29 -4.34 10.50
N LEU A 262 -13.93 -3.43 9.59
CA LEU A 262 -13.82 -2.01 9.93
C LEU A 262 -15.18 -1.49 10.43
N LYS A 263 -15.15 -0.63 11.43
CA LYS A 263 -16.34 0.03 11.99
C LYS A 263 -16.06 1.53 12.11
N PRO A 264 -16.83 2.38 11.38
CA PRO A 264 -17.87 2.01 10.41
C PRO A 264 -17.30 1.32 9.17
N GLU A 265 -18.11 0.52 8.50
CA GLU A 265 -17.72 -0.19 7.29
C GLU A 265 -17.63 0.80 6.10
N VAL A 266 -16.52 0.75 5.37
CA VAL A 266 -16.32 1.53 4.14
C VAL A 266 -16.59 0.62 2.94
N LYS A 267 -17.74 0.79 2.30
CA LYS A 267 -18.16 0.02 1.11
C LYS A 267 -17.89 0.75 -0.20
N ASN A 268 -17.69 2.06 -0.13
CA ASN A 268 -17.45 2.92 -1.27
C ASN A 268 -16.75 4.20 -0.82
N PHE A 269 -16.34 5.01 -1.77
CA PHE A 269 -15.62 6.25 -1.49
C PHE A 269 -16.47 7.27 -0.73
N GLN A 270 -17.80 7.30 -0.92
CA GLN A 270 -18.67 8.19 -0.16
C GLN A 270 -18.67 7.86 1.34
N ASN A 271 -18.71 6.58 1.72
CA ASN A 271 -18.59 6.20 3.13
C ASN A 271 -17.23 6.59 3.73
N TYR A 272 -16.17 6.58 2.92
CA TYR A 272 -14.88 7.07 3.34
C TYR A 272 -14.87 8.58 3.58
N ILE A 273 -15.50 9.36 2.70
CA ILE A 273 -15.66 10.81 2.86
C ILE A 273 -16.42 11.14 4.15
N ASP A 274 -17.46 10.34 4.49
CA ASP A 274 -18.22 10.49 5.73
C ASP A 274 -17.36 10.41 6.99
N LEU A 275 -16.23 9.70 6.93
CA LEU A 275 -15.29 9.62 8.06
C LEU A 275 -14.60 10.96 8.34
N TYR A 276 -14.43 11.81 7.35
CA TYR A 276 -13.79 13.13 7.48
C TYR A 276 -14.78 14.22 7.83
N ILE A 277 -15.88 14.30 7.10
CA ILE A 277 -16.77 15.47 7.11
C ILE A 277 -18.20 15.16 7.59
N GLY A 278 -18.45 13.92 8.02
CA GLY A 278 -19.81 13.50 8.40
C GLY A 278 -20.66 13.08 7.20
N SER A 279 -21.93 12.79 7.47
CA SER A 279 -22.87 12.38 6.43
C SER A 279 -23.18 13.52 5.45
N LYS A 280 -23.80 13.21 4.31
CA LYS A 280 -24.22 14.23 3.35
C LYS A 280 -25.24 15.21 3.93
N THR A 281 -25.98 14.82 4.96
CA THR A 281 -26.90 15.71 5.68
C THR A 281 -26.19 16.64 6.66
N ASP A 282 -25.00 16.25 7.15
CA ASP A 282 -24.20 17.06 8.08
C ASP A 282 -23.38 18.10 7.31
N THR A 283 -22.80 17.68 6.17
CA THR A 283 -21.95 18.54 5.34
C THR A 283 -22.35 18.40 3.87
N GLU A 284 -22.85 19.51 3.31
CA GLU A 284 -23.16 19.57 1.88
C GLU A 284 -21.89 19.41 1.05
N ARG A 285 -21.96 18.55 0.05
CA ARG A 285 -20.84 18.25 -0.84
C ARG A 285 -21.28 17.91 -2.25
N VAL A 286 -20.44 18.22 -3.21
CA VAL A 286 -20.52 17.71 -4.58
C VAL A 286 -19.68 16.45 -4.63
N TYR A 287 -20.27 15.37 -5.16
CA TYR A 287 -19.59 14.10 -5.39
C TYR A 287 -19.82 13.66 -6.83
N GLU A 288 -18.76 13.17 -7.47
CA GLU A 288 -18.82 12.67 -8.84
C GLU A 288 -17.85 11.50 -9.05
N GLU A 289 -18.34 10.45 -9.69
CA GLU A 289 -17.57 9.40 -10.32
C GLU A 289 -17.49 9.72 -11.82
N ALA A 290 -16.45 10.49 -12.21
CA ALA A 290 -16.33 11.01 -13.57
C ALA A 290 -16.02 9.92 -14.61
N ASN A 291 -15.32 8.87 -14.20
CA ASN A 291 -15.02 7.66 -14.98
C ASN A 291 -14.36 6.60 -14.07
N GLU A 292 -14.05 5.43 -14.65
CA GLU A 292 -13.44 4.30 -13.94
C GLU A 292 -12.14 4.64 -13.15
N ARG A 293 -11.51 5.77 -13.41
CA ARG A 293 -10.23 6.18 -12.82
C ARG A 293 -10.29 7.46 -11.99
N TRP A 294 -11.40 8.21 -12.08
CA TRP A 294 -11.55 9.50 -11.42
C TRP A 294 -12.85 9.54 -10.63
N GLU A 295 -12.70 9.67 -9.34
CA GLU A 295 -13.77 9.84 -8.36
C GLU A 295 -13.34 10.93 -7.38
N TYR A 296 -14.20 11.90 -7.12
CA TYR A 296 -13.86 13.03 -6.26
C TYR A 296 -15.08 13.61 -5.54
N ALA A 297 -14.81 14.27 -4.42
CA ALA A 297 -15.78 15.09 -3.73
C ALA A 297 -15.19 16.46 -3.39
N VAL A 298 -16.04 17.46 -3.34
CA VAL A 298 -15.69 18.84 -2.97
C VAL A 298 -16.73 19.36 -2.00
N CYS A 299 -16.27 19.98 -0.92
CA CYS A 299 -17.12 20.67 0.06
C CYS A 299 -16.44 21.96 0.54
N LEU A 300 -17.18 22.79 1.25
CA LEU A 300 -16.59 23.90 1.99
C LEU A 300 -15.79 23.36 3.18
N ALA A 301 -14.60 23.89 3.39
CA ALA A 301 -13.79 23.54 4.55
C ALA A 301 -14.35 24.24 5.81
N PRO A 302 -14.42 23.54 6.94
CA PRO A 302 -14.98 24.11 8.18
C PRO A 302 -14.20 25.32 8.74
N ASN A 303 -12.91 25.39 8.42
CA ASN A 303 -11.97 26.40 8.91
C ASN A 303 -11.51 27.39 7.86
N ASP A 304 -12.18 27.45 6.71
CA ASP A 304 -11.85 28.29 5.55
C ASP A 304 -10.42 28.09 4.99
N GLU A 305 -9.76 27.00 5.39
CA GLU A 305 -8.43 26.64 4.89
C GLU A 305 -8.53 25.53 3.87
N PHE A 306 -7.66 25.57 2.86
CA PHE A 306 -7.61 24.51 1.86
C PHE A 306 -7.11 23.20 2.49
N SER A 307 -7.89 22.14 2.38
CA SER A 307 -7.53 20.80 2.80
C SER A 307 -7.79 19.81 1.67
N GLN A 308 -6.95 18.77 1.56
CA GLN A 308 -7.13 17.74 0.56
C GLN A 308 -6.74 16.36 1.09
N VAL A 309 -7.43 15.36 0.61
CA VAL A 309 -7.10 13.93 0.77
C VAL A 309 -7.18 13.31 -0.61
N SER A 310 -6.08 12.79 -1.11
CA SER A 310 -6.04 12.28 -2.48
C SER A 310 -5.16 11.05 -2.63
N PHE A 311 -5.45 10.29 -3.69
CA PHE A 311 -4.77 9.04 -4.01
C PHE A 311 -4.46 8.96 -5.50
N VAL A 312 -3.31 8.39 -5.83
CA VAL A 312 -2.94 8.01 -7.19
C VAL A 312 -2.53 6.55 -7.21
N ASN A 313 -3.27 5.72 -7.95
CA ASN A 313 -3.06 4.27 -8.00
C ASN A 313 -3.02 3.61 -6.59
N GLY A 314 -3.86 4.09 -5.67
CA GLY A 314 -3.92 3.61 -4.27
C GLY A 314 -2.84 4.13 -3.34
N ILE A 315 -1.89 4.93 -3.83
CA ILE A 315 -0.88 5.61 -3.01
C ILE A 315 -1.50 6.91 -2.49
N PHE A 316 -1.42 7.12 -1.19
CA PHE A 316 -1.82 8.39 -0.57
C PHE A 316 -0.86 9.52 -0.95
N THR A 317 -1.40 10.62 -1.47
CA THR A 317 -0.64 11.79 -1.89
C THR A 317 -0.82 12.94 -0.90
N SER A 318 -0.12 12.87 0.22
CA SER A 318 -0.26 13.84 1.34
C SER A 318 -0.03 15.29 0.93
N LYS A 319 0.85 15.52 -0.03
CA LYS A 319 1.17 16.86 -0.55
C LYS A 319 0.34 17.25 -1.79
N GLY A 320 -0.71 16.48 -2.12
CA GLY A 320 -1.47 16.70 -3.35
C GLY A 320 -0.67 16.40 -4.61
N GLY A 321 -0.83 17.23 -5.64
CA GLY A 321 -0.16 17.13 -6.92
C GLY A 321 -1.05 17.55 -8.09
N LYS A 322 -0.59 17.35 -9.31
CA LYS A 322 -1.27 17.81 -10.54
C LYS A 322 -2.73 17.32 -10.68
N HIS A 323 -3.07 16.18 -10.10
CA HIS A 323 -4.44 15.66 -10.10
C HIS A 323 -5.37 16.50 -9.22
N VAL A 324 -4.89 17.01 -8.09
CA VAL A 324 -5.62 17.94 -7.21
C VAL A 324 -5.71 19.29 -7.89
N ASP A 325 -4.58 19.82 -8.37
CA ASP A 325 -4.52 21.11 -9.07
C ASP A 325 -5.47 21.15 -10.27
N TYR A 326 -5.58 20.03 -11.01
CA TYR A 326 -6.46 19.93 -12.18
C TYR A 326 -7.92 20.16 -11.82
N ILE A 327 -8.42 19.55 -10.74
CA ILE A 327 -9.81 19.75 -10.28
C ILE A 327 -9.99 21.15 -9.70
N MET A 328 -9.07 21.55 -8.81
CA MET A 328 -9.10 22.85 -8.12
C MET A 328 -9.13 24.03 -9.12
N ASN A 329 -8.26 24.02 -10.12
CA ASN A 329 -8.18 25.09 -11.11
C ASN A 329 -9.47 25.22 -11.93
N GLN A 330 -10.14 24.12 -12.26
CA GLN A 330 -11.42 24.15 -12.98
C GLN A 330 -12.54 24.75 -12.11
N ILE A 331 -12.57 24.37 -10.81
CA ILE A 331 -13.55 24.92 -9.86
C ILE A 331 -13.33 26.42 -9.68
N ILE A 332 -12.10 26.85 -9.41
CA ILE A 332 -11.72 28.27 -9.23
C ILE A 332 -12.11 29.08 -10.46
N LYS A 333 -11.77 28.61 -11.67
CA LYS A 333 -12.13 29.29 -12.91
C LYS A 333 -13.64 29.48 -13.06
N LYS A 334 -14.42 28.42 -12.83
CA LYS A 334 -15.89 28.49 -12.93
C LYS A 334 -16.51 29.40 -11.87
N LEU A 335 -16.03 29.33 -10.63
CA LEU A 335 -16.49 30.19 -9.52
C LEU A 335 -16.17 31.66 -9.79
N THR A 336 -14.98 31.97 -10.27
CA THR A 336 -14.56 33.32 -10.60
C THR A 336 -15.52 33.94 -11.69
N ILE A 337 -15.81 33.17 -12.74
CA ILE A 337 -16.74 33.60 -13.78
C ILE A 337 -18.14 33.80 -13.20
N TYR A 338 -18.64 32.84 -12.43
CA TYR A 338 -19.97 32.91 -11.82
C TYR A 338 -20.13 34.12 -10.89
N ILE A 339 -19.11 34.37 -10.02
CA ILE A 339 -19.15 35.55 -9.12
C ILE A 339 -19.16 36.85 -9.90
N LYS A 340 -18.33 36.95 -10.95
CA LYS A 340 -18.30 38.14 -11.82
C LYS A 340 -19.63 38.38 -12.50
N GLU A 341 -20.26 37.36 -13.08
CA GLU A 341 -21.53 37.47 -13.79
C GLU A 341 -22.73 37.71 -12.85
N LYS A 342 -22.79 37.05 -11.71
CA LYS A 342 -23.93 37.08 -10.79
C LYS A 342 -23.85 38.15 -9.70
N LYS A 343 -22.65 38.47 -9.26
CA LYS A 343 -22.41 39.40 -8.15
C LYS A 343 -21.76 40.70 -8.60
N HIS A 344 -21.30 40.76 -9.86
CA HIS A 344 -20.57 41.91 -10.42
C HIS A 344 -19.28 42.27 -9.62
N ILE A 345 -18.69 41.25 -9.00
CA ILE A 345 -17.45 41.36 -8.23
C ILE A 345 -16.31 40.70 -9.02
N ASP A 346 -15.20 41.39 -9.18
CA ASP A 346 -14.01 40.87 -9.82
C ASP A 346 -13.10 40.24 -8.75
N VAL A 347 -13.07 38.90 -8.68
CA VAL A 347 -12.30 38.14 -7.71
C VAL A 347 -11.04 37.64 -8.39
N LYS A 348 -9.89 37.86 -7.78
CA LYS A 348 -8.63 37.25 -8.20
C LYS A 348 -8.37 36.04 -7.31
N PRO A 349 -8.09 34.85 -7.89
CA PRO A 349 -7.61 33.71 -7.11
C PRO A 349 -6.31 34.09 -6.39
N ALA A 350 -6.16 33.67 -5.14
CA ALA A 350 -4.94 33.85 -4.36
C ALA A 350 -3.82 32.89 -4.82
#